data_c8209d4f3ff7cf9e6d2cc4c20f7ca45b
#
_entry.id   c8209d4f3ff7cf9e6d2cc4c20f7ca45b
#
_cell.length_a   1.000
_cell.length_b   1.000
_cell.length_c   1.000
_cell.angle_alpha   90.00
_cell.angle_beta   90.00
_cell.angle_gamma   90.00
#
_symmetry.space_group_name_H-M   'P 1'
#
loop_
_entity.id
_entity.type
_entity.pdbx_description
1 polymer ?
#
loop_
_entity_poly.entity_id
_entity_poly.type
_entity_poly.pdbx_seq_one_letter_code
_entity_poly.pdbx_strand_id
1 'polypeptide(L)'
;MKFVCEPVWIDESCLVIDAYGWGIKGATCALAIRGSDGVVLVEAAHRKSAPYVLGELEKMGGVKWVLVTHRHTDHAGGVAPILKMMPGAKVAGHPVTLKNIADPSRINEATWRAWGEFADLMDPVEDVGGFVELRDGDTIEAGGGIKVEAVHTPGHSSDHYAYYDSERELVYLGDAGGLLSCSTGTVIPASFPSSFNFDEYARSLDKLLGYEPKVIVFAHFGTVMGSDAARIIEECAETLEEWRRLAYKLDAPALADKLKEEYLEKFTLFNANVRNLIFDMLVAGLVNATKK
;
A
#
# COMPACT_ATOMS: atom_id res chain seq x y z
N MET A 1 0.39 -18.88 -10.81
CA MET A 1 0.89 -17.56 -10.42
C MET A 1 2.41 -17.56 -10.24
N LYS A 2 3.07 -16.44 -10.53
CA LYS A 2 4.52 -16.25 -10.41
C LYS A 2 4.77 -15.08 -9.46
N PHE A 3 5.60 -15.31 -8.43
CA PHE A 3 6.04 -14.26 -7.50
C PHE A 3 7.33 -13.61 -8.00
N VAL A 4 7.40 -12.28 -7.98
CA VAL A 4 8.58 -11.50 -8.31
C VAL A 4 8.91 -10.60 -7.11
N CYS A 5 10.02 -10.89 -6.44
CA CYS A 5 10.42 -10.26 -5.17
C CYS A 5 11.54 -9.21 -5.37
N GLU A 6 11.71 -8.74 -6.59
CA GLU A 6 12.70 -7.73 -6.96
C GLU A 6 12.05 -6.67 -7.87
N PRO A 7 12.64 -5.48 -8.01
CA PRO A 7 12.18 -4.50 -8.98
C PRO A 7 12.02 -5.13 -10.35
N VAL A 8 10.93 -4.83 -11.03
CA VAL A 8 10.61 -5.48 -12.30
C VAL A 8 9.94 -4.52 -13.28
N TRP A 9 10.37 -4.55 -14.51
CA TRP A 9 9.64 -3.99 -15.64
C TRP A 9 8.50 -4.94 -16.01
N ILE A 10 7.26 -4.45 -15.90
CA ILE A 10 6.08 -5.19 -16.37
C ILE A 10 6.03 -5.16 -17.90
N ASP A 11 6.32 -3.98 -18.46
CA ASP A 11 6.58 -3.73 -19.87
C ASP A 11 7.57 -2.55 -20.03
N GLU A 12 7.78 -2.05 -21.25
CA GLU A 12 8.71 -0.96 -21.55
C GLU A 12 8.34 0.40 -20.93
N SER A 13 7.12 0.54 -20.36
CA SER A 13 6.58 1.78 -19.79
C SER A 13 6.11 1.65 -18.34
N CYS A 14 6.12 0.44 -17.77
CA CYS A 14 5.62 0.18 -16.42
C CYS A 14 6.68 -0.53 -15.56
N LEU A 15 7.12 0.14 -14.48
CA LEU A 15 8.20 -0.32 -13.59
C LEU A 15 7.72 -0.40 -12.14
N VAL A 16 7.91 -1.54 -11.50
CA VAL A 16 7.84 -1.68 -10.03
C VAL A 16 9.20 -1.33 -9.44
N ILE A 17 9.23 -0.31 -8.59
CA ILE A 17 10.43 0.29 -8.00
C ILE A 17 10.55 -0.17 -6.54
N ASP A 18 11.74 -0.63 -6.12
CA ASP A 18 12.03 -0.81 -4.69
C ASP A 18 12.20 0.55 -4.01
N ALA A 19 11.32 0.86 -3.09
CA ALA A 19 11.33 2.13 -2.37
C ALA A 19 12.16 2.10 -1.07
N TYR A 20 12.77 0.95 -0.76
CA TYR A 20 13.63 0.78 0.42
C TYR A 20 12.99 1.27 1.73
N GLY A 21 11.75 0.90 1.98
CA GLY A 21 11.08 1.23 3.25
C GLY A 21 11.93 0.90 4.46
N TRP A 22 12.01 1.79 5.43
CA TRP A 22 12.93 1.70 6.59
C TRP A 22 14.40 1.45 6.23
N GLY A 23 14.83 1.76 5.00
CA GLY A 23 16.16 1.46 4.49
C GLY A 23 16.40 -0.02 4.16
N ILE A 24 15.35 -0.81 4.09
CA ILE A 24 15.41 -2.26 3.84
C ILE A 24 14.99 -2.55 2.40
N LYS A 25 15.86 -3.23 1.66
CA LYS A 25 15.56 -3.71 0.31
C LYS A 25 14.36 -4.66 0.34
N GLY A 26 13.39 -4.41 -0.53
CA GLY A 26 12.20 -5.25 -0.64
C GLY A 26 11.17 -5.04 0.47
N ALA A 27 11.21 -3.93 1.23
CA ALA A 27 10.23 -3.65 2.27
C ALA A 27 8.98 -2.92 1.75
N THR A 28 9.16 -1.97 0.85
CA THR A 28 8.06 -1.24 0.20
C THR A 28 8.37 -0.99 -1.27
N CYS A 29 7.35 -0.80 -2.08
CA CYS A 29 7.54 -0.43 -3.48
C CYS A 29 6.63 0.72 -3.91
N ALA A 30 6.99 1.31 -5.05
CA ALA A 30 6.17 2.21 -5.82
C ALA A 30 6.01 1.65 -7.24
N LEU A 31 4.96 2.07 -7.93
CA LEU A 31 4.72 1.71 -9.33
C LEU A 31 4.81 2.96 -10.19
N ALA A 32 5.65 2.94 -11.21
CA ALA A 32 5.77 4.02 -12.19
C ALA A 32 5.22 3.58 -13.53
N ILE A 33 4.29 4.37 -14.09
CA ILE A 33 3.69 4.13 -15.40
C ILE A 33 3.95 5.35 -16.27
N ARG A 34 4.72 5.18 -17.36
CA ARG A 34 5.10 6.25 -18.27
C ARG A 34 4.07 6.40 -19.38
N GLY A 35 3.40 7.53 -19.43
CA GLY A 35 2.60 7.99 -20.57
C GLY A 35 3.33 9.02 -21.44
N SER A 36 2.65 9.54 -22.48
CA SER A 36 3.22 10.59 -23.34
C SER A 36 3.38 11.93 -22.63
N ASP A 37 2.61 12.19 -21.59
CA ASP A 37 2.56 13.47 -20.86
C ASP A 37 3.43 13.46 -19.59
N GLY A 38 4.07 12.36 -19.28
CA GLY A 38 4.90 12.15 -18.11
C GLY A 38 4.54 10.88 -17.33
N VAL A 39 5.13 10.71 -16.17
CA VAL A 39 4.98 9.52 -15.34
C VAL A 39 3.83 9.69 -14.34
N VAL A 40 2.98 8.68 -14.23
CA VAL A 40 2.13 8.43 -13.05
C VAL A 40 2.93 7.57 -12.09
N LEU A 41 3.23 8.12 -10.92
CA LEU A 41 3.81 7.39 -9.80
C LEU A 41 2.69 6.98 -8.86
N VAL A 42 2.47 5.70 -8.68
CA VAL A 42 1.57 5.15 -7.67
C VAL A 42 2.39 4.81 -6.44
N GLU A 43 2.05 5.41 -5.34
CA GLU A 43 2.69 5.37 -4.03
C GLU A 43 3.93 6.27 -3.89
N ALA A 44 3.94 7.03 -2.81
CA ALA A 44 5.08 7.87 -2.46
C ALA A 44 6.04 7.19 -1.46
N ALA A 45 5.57 6.12 -0.81
CA ALA A 45 6.28 5.38 0.22
C ALA A 45 6.73 6.26 1.41
N HIS A 46 7.78 5.88 2.11
CA HIS A 46 8.36 6.64 3.23
C HIS A 46 9.01 7.96 2.78
N ARG A 47 9.10 8.93 3.67
CA ARG A 47 9.84 10.17 3.42
C ARG A 47 11.29 9.90 2.96
N LYS A 48 11.96 8.95 3.59
CA LYS A 48 13.34 8.56 3.27
C LYS A 48 13.46 7.72 2.00
N SER A 49 12.35 7.24 1.46
CA SER A 49 12.32 6.45 0.21
C SER A 49 12.46 7.31 -1.05
N ALA A 50 12.14 8.60 -0.97
CA ALA A 50 12.10 9.48 -2.14
C ALA A 50 13.38 9.47 -3.00
N PRO A 51 14.62 9.47 -2.44
CA PRO A 51 15.83 9.42 -3.28
C PRO A 51 15.94 8.14 -4.12
N TYR A 52 15.50 7.00 -3.60
CA TYR A 52 15.52 5.71 -4.34
C TYR A 52 14.49 5.72 -5.45
N VAL A 53 13.26 6.14 -5.15
CA VAL A 53 12.18 6.24 -6.14
C VAL A 53 12.55 7.22 -7.25
N LEU A 54 13.04 8.42 -6.90
CA LEU A 54 13.40 9.45 -7.88
C LEU A 54 14.58 9.04 -8.74
N GLY A 55 15.58 8.31 -8.20
CA GLY A 55 16.71 7.80 -8.95
C GLY A 55 16.30 6.83 -10.08
N GLU A 56 15.26 6.03 -9.88
CA GLU A 56 14.72 5.18 -10.94
C GLU A 56 13.85 5.98 -11.94
N LEU A 57 13.13 7.00 -11.47
CA LEU A 57 12.28 7.84 -12.31
C LEU A 57 13.07 8.74 -13.28
N GLU A 58 14.33 9.08 -12.98
CA GLU A 58 15.19 9.82 -13.92
C GLU A 58 15.27 9.15 -15.30
N LYS A 59 15.20 7.82 -15.36
CA LYS A 59 15.22 7.03 -16.59
C LYS A 59 13.88 7.04 -17.35
N MET A 60 12.80 7.45 -16.68
CA MET A 60 11.42 7.40 -17.21
C MET A 60 10.89 8.77 -17.61
N GLY A 61 11.51 9.85 -17.19
CA GLY A 61 11.07 11.22 -17.42
C GLY A 61 10.46 11.87 -16.17
N GLY A 62 9.87 13.05 -16.34
CA GLY A 62 9.30 13.80 -15.22
C GLY A 62 8.01 13.20 -14.67
N VAL A 63 7.84 13.27 -13.35
CA VAL A 63 6.58 12.87 -12.67
C VAL A 63 5.52 13.92 -12.94
N LYS A 64 4.38 13.50 -13.49
CA LYS A 64 3.20 14.32 -13.68
C LYS A 64 2.19 14.15 -12.53
N TRP A 65 2.04 12.91 -12.06
CA TRP A 65 1.10 12.53 -11.03
C TRP A 65 1.76 11.69 -9.96
N VAL A 66 1.43 11.98 -8.69
CA VAL A 66 1.69 11.11 -7.54
C VAL A 66 0.33 10.67 -7.01
N LEU A 67 0.01 9.40 -7.15
CA LEU A 67 -1.22 8.80 -6.63
C LEU A 67 -0.90 8.15 -5.28
N VAL A 68 -1.63 8.52 -4.23
CA VAL A 68 -1.39 7.99 -2.88
C VAL A 68 -2.53 7.07 -2.50
N THR A 69 -2.20 5.86 -2.03
CA THR A 69 -3.21 4.87 -1.64
C THR A 69 -3.99 5.32 -0.41
N HIS A 70 -3.30 5.76 0.63
CA HIS A 70 -3.93 6.22 1.87
C HIS A 70 -2.96 7.05 2.73
N ARG A 71 -3.44 7.56 3.87
CA ARG A 71 -2.75 8.56 4.71
C ARG A 71 -1.57 8.07 5.54
N HIS A 72 -1.30 6.75 5.68
CA HIS A 72 -0.21 6.27 6.53
C HIS A 72 1.16 6.77 6.04
N THR A 73 2.08 6.96 6.99
CA THR A 73 3.35 7.66 6.72
C THR A 73 4.31 6.87 5.83
N ASP A 74 4.17 5.57 5.80
CA ASP A 74 4.91 4.65 4.94
C ASP A 74 4.36 4.59 3.50
N HIS A 75 3.24 5.26 3.23
CA HIS A 75 2.61 5.41 1.91
C HIS A 75 2.63 6.85 1.40
N ALA A 76 2.33 7.80 2.27
CA ALA A 76 2.23 9.22 1.91
C ALA A 76 3.49 10.05 2.26
N GLY A 77 4.41 9.49 3.05
CA GLY A 77 5.56 10.23 3.60
C GLY A 77 6.50 10.80 2.56
N GLY A 78 6.64 10.14 1.42
CA GLY A 78 7.50 10.58 0.32
C GLY A 78 6.94 11.74 -0.51
N VAL A 79 5.69 12.15 -0.33
CA VAL A 79 5.06 13.21 -1.14
C VAL A 79 5.84 14.52 -1.06
N ALA A 80 6.15 14.99 0.15
CA ALA A 80 6.85 16.26 0.34
C ALA A 80 8.23 16.31 -0.35
N PRO A 81 9.15 15.35 -0.14
CA PRO A 81 10.43 15.34 -0.84
C PRO A 81 10.28 15.11 -2.35
N ILE A 82 9.30 14.34 -2.83
CA ILE A 82 9.04 14.17 -4.26
C ILE A 82 8.64 15.50 -4.89
N LEU A 83 7.67 16.23 -4.32
CA LEU A 83 7.24 17.53 -4.84
C LEU A 83 8.35 18.58 -4.81
N LYS A 84 9.23 18.53 -3.83
CA LYS A 84 10.41 19.40 -3.77
C LYS A 84 11.34 19.20 -4.96
N MET A 85 11.51 17.98 -5.41
CA MET A 85 12.35 17.63 -6.56
C MET A 85 11.60 17.72 -7.91
N MET A 86 10.28 17.53 -7.89
CA MET A 86 9.37 17.52 -9.04
C MET A 86 8.24 18.53 -8.82
N PRO A 87 8.51 19.85 -8.79
CA PRO A 87 7.52 20.88 -8.36
C PRO A 87 6.32 21.04 -9.33
N GLY A 88 6.38 20.41 -10.51
CA GLY A 88 5.26 20.37 -11.45
C GLY A 88 4.33 19.17 -11.29
N ALA A 89 4.66 18.22 -10.40
CA ALA A 89 3.81 17.05 -10.16
C ALA A 89 2.56 17.43 -9.38
N LYS A 90 1.44 16.76 -9.71
CA LYS A 90 0.18 16.87 -8.96
C LYS A 90 0.02 15.64 -8.07
N VAL A 91 -0.60 15.83 -6.91
CA VAL A 91 -0.91 14.73 -5.98
C VAL A 91 -2.39 14.43 -6.05
N ALA A 92 -2.75 13.18 -6.24
CA ALA A 92 -4.14 12.75 -6.27
C ALA A 92 -4.38 11.60 -5.27
N GLY A 93 -5.56 11.60 -4.65
CA GLY A 93 -5.95 10.60 -3.66
C GLY A 93 -7.26 10.94 -2.99
N HIS A 94 -7.60 10.18 -1.96
CA HIS A 94 -8.81 10.42 -1.17
C HIS A 94 -8.72 11.76 -0.43
N PRO A 95 -9.83 12.55 -0.29
CA PRO A 95 -9.83 13.84 0.42
C PRO A 95 -9.22 13.78 1.83
N VAL A 96 -9.46 12.69 2.57
CA VAL A 96 -8.88 12.48 3.91
C VAL A 96 -7.36 12.30 3.83
N THR A 97 -6.86 11.56 2.85
CA THR A 97 -5.42 11.39 2.60
C THR A 97 -4.76 12.73 2.31
N LEU A 98 -5.31 13.50 1.37
CA LEU A 98 -4.78 14.82 0.98
C LEU A 98 -4.76 15.80 2.16
N LYS A 99 -5.82 15.80 2.98
CA LYS A 99 -5.85 16.60 4.21
C LYS A 99 -4.74 16.25 5.19
N ASN A 100 -4.42 14.96 5.35
CA ASN A 100 -3.33 14.52 6.22
C ASN A 100 -1.94 14.80 5.64
N ILE A 101 -1.81 14.87 4.31
CA ILE A 101 -0.57 15.32 3.65
C ILE A 101 -0.37 16.82 3.88
N ALA A 102 -1.43 17.62 3.82
CA ALA A 102 -1.36 19.07 4.09
C ALA A 102 -1.04 19.36 5.57
N ASP A 103 -1.66 18.65 6.50
CA ASP A 103 -1.40 18.74 7.94
C ASP A 103 -1.19 17.33 8.53
N PRO A 104 0.05 16.83 8.58
CA PRO A 104 0.35 15.49 9.07
C PRO A 104 0.45 15.39 10.60
N SER A 105 0.17 16.45 11.35
CA SER A 105 0.40 16.50 12.81
C SER A 105 -0.24 15.33 13.56
N ARG A 106 -1.50 15.03 13.27
CA ARG A 106 -2.25 13.93 13.92
C ARG A 106 -1.76 12.54 13.50
N ILE A 107 -1.48 12.34 12.22
CA ILE A 107 -1.00 11.03 11.75
C ILE A 107 0.43 10.79 12.24
N ASN A 108 1.28 11.81 12.25
CA ASN A 108 2.63 11.73 12.81
C ASN A 108 2.62 11.36 14.29
N GLU A 109 1.73 11.96 15.09
CA GLU A 109 1.57 11.60 16.50
C GLU A 109 1.14 10.14 16.66
N ALA A 110 0.18 9.67 15.85
CA ALA A 110 -0.27 8.28 15.87
C ALA A 110 0.84 7.31 15.46
N THR A 111 1.59 7.64 14.40
CA THR A 111 2.74 6.86 13.93
C THR A 111 3.83 6.78 14.98
N TRP A 112 4.16 7.91 15.62
CA TRP A 112 5.15 7.91 16.70
C TRP A 112 4.73 7.03 17.89
N ARG A 113 3.45 7.09 18.29
CA ARG A 113 2.93 6.21 19.35
C ARG A 113 3.02 4.72 19.01
N ALA A 114 2.78 4.35 17.74
CA ALA A 114 2.80 2.98 17.28
C ALA A 114 4.21 2.43 17.09
N TRP A 115 5.09 3.21 16.46
CA TRP A 115 6.40 2.76 15.97
C TRP A 115 7.59 3.27 16.78
N GLY A 116 7.41 4.30 17.63
CA GLY A 116 8.49 4.90 18.43
C GLY A 116 9.67 5.33 17.55
N GLU A 117 10.85 4.85 17.85
CA GLU A 117 12.10 5.20 17.13
C GLU A 117 12.11 4.69 15.67
N PHE A 118 11.26 3.72 15.32
CA PHE A 118 11.10 3.23 13.95
C PHE A 118 10.16 4.09 13.09
N ALA A 119 9.51 5.09 13.69
CA ALA A 119 8.60 5.97 12.97
C ALA A 119 9.34 6.80 11.92
N ASP A 120 8.87 6.78 10.67
CA ASP A 120 9.22 7.75 9.65
C ASP A 120 8.03 8.70 9.46
N LEU A 121 8.23 9.98 9.80
CA LEU A 121 7.16 10.97 9.88
C LEU A 121 7.08 11.77 8.59
N MET A 122 5.87 12.23 8.25
CA MET A 122 5.62 13.07 7.08
C MET A 122 5.97 14.53 7.35
N ASP A 123 6.52 15.20 6.35
CA ASP A 123 6.57 16.66 6.30
C ASP A 123 5.28 17.20 5.71
N PRO A 124 4.76 18.36 6.20
CA PRO A 124 3.56 18.97 5.64
C PRO A 124 3.81 19.47 4.21
N VAL A 125 2.76 19.42 3.39
CA VAL A 125 2.80 19.92 2.02
C VAL A 125 1.75 21.01 1.86
N GLU A 126 2.19 22.21 1.51
CA GLU A 126 1.27 23.30 1.15
C GLU A 126 0.62 22.97 -0.19
N ASP A 127 -0.72 22.96 -0.21
CA ASP A 127 -1.47 22.80 -1.46
C ASP A 127 -1.52 24.13 -2.23
N VAL A 128 -0.67 24.23 -3.22
CA VAL A 128 -0.61 25.38 -4.15
C VAL A 128 -1.40 25.09 -5.44
N GLY A 129 -2.49 24.35 -5.34
CA GLY A 129 -3.33 23.95 -6.48
C GLY A 129 -2.87 22.65 -7.16
N GLY A 130 -2.08 21.84 -6.45
CA GLY A 130 -1.59 20.55 -6.91
C GLY A 130 -2.32 19.33 -6.36
N PHE A 131 -3.27 19.51 -5.43
CA PHE A 131 -4.06 18.41 -4.87
C PHE A 131 -5.33 18.18 -5.71
N VAL A 132 -5.57 16.92 -6.06
CA VAL A 132 -6.75 16.47 -6.80
C VAL A 132 -7.47 15.40 -6.00
N GLU A 133 -8.66 15.73 -5.52
CA GLU A 133 -9.52 14.79 -4.81
C GLU A 133 -10.10 13.79 -5.79
N LEU A 134 -9.92 12.50 -5.50
CA LEU A 134 -10.46 11.40 -6.28
C LEU A 134 -11.72 10.84 -5.62
N ARG A 135 -12.63 10.35 -6.45
CA ARG A 135 -13.76 9.52 -6.09
C ARG A 135 -13.54 8.11 -6.63
N ASP A 136 -14.29 7.16 -6.12
CA ASP A 136 -14.31 5.80 -6.64
C ASP A 136 -14.66 5.76 -8.13
N GLY A 137 -13.82 5.13 -8.94
CA GLY A 137 -13.94 5.05 -10.39
C GLY A 137 -13.35 6.25 -11.17
N ASP A 138 -12.85 7.28 -10.49
CA ASP A 138 -12.17 8.38 -11.18
C ASP A 138 -10.87 7.88 -11.83
N THR A 139 -10.56 8.41 -13.01
CA THR A 139 -9.41 8.00 -13.80
C THR A 139 -8.41 9.13 -13.98
N ILE A 140 -7.13 8.82 -13.73
CA ILE A 140 -6.00 9.71 -14.02
C ILE A 140 -5.39 9.34 -15.36
N GLU A 141 -5.23 10.31 -16.25
CA GLU A 141 -4.63 10.12 -17.57
C GLU A 141 -3.19 10.67 -17.62
N ALA A 142 -2.28 9.84 -18.15
CA ALA A 142 -0.88 10.19 -18.36
C ALA A 142 -0.53 10.47 -19.83
N GLY A 143 -1.54 10.49 -20.71
CA GLY A 143 -1.37 10.58 -22.16
C GLY A 143 -0.94 9.25 -22.78
N GLY A 144 -0.99 9.16 -24.11
CA GLY A 144 -0.67 7.93 -24.84
C GLY A 144 -1.64 6.77 -24.59
N GLY A 145 -2.87 7.07 -24.11
CA GLY A 145 -3.86 6.04 -23.78
C GLY A 145 -3.77 5.49 -22.36
N ILE A 146 -2.71 5.84 -21.61
CA ILE A 146 -2.53 5.36 -20.22
C ILE A 146 -3.58 5.97 -19.30
N LYS A 147 -4.35 5.09 -18.64
CA LYS A 147 -5.40 5.42 -17.68
C LYS A 147 -5.26 4.60 -16.43
N VAL A 148 -5.23 5.27 -15.28
CA VAL A 148 -5.15 4.64 -13.97
C VAL A 148 -6.41 4.99 -13.18
N GLU A 149 -7.23 3.99 -12.88
CA GLU A 149 -8.49 4.13 -12.14
C GLU A 149 -8.23 4.06 -10.64
N ALA A 150 -8.85 4.96 -9.89
CA ALA A 150 -8.89 4.93 -8.42
C ALA A 150 -10.04 4.04 -7.95
N VAL A 151 -9.71 2.93 -7.30
CA VAL A 151 -10.66 1.95 -6.78
C VAL A 151 -10.76 2.12 -5.28
N HIS A 152 -11.87 2.64 -4.75
CA HIS A 152 -12.04 2.81 -3.30
C HIS A 152 -12.15 1.44 -2.62
N THR A 153 -11.21 1.16 -1.73
CA THR A 153 -11.02 -0.12 -1.05
C THR A 153 -10.83 0.07 0.46
N PRO A 154 -11.88 0.55 1.17
CA PRO A 154 -11.82 0.75 2.60
C PRO A 154 -11.69 -0.57 3.37
N GLY A 155 -11.31 -0.48 4.64
CA GLY A 155 -11.22 -1.64 5.54
C GLY A 155 -9.90 -1.68 6.30
N HIS A 156 -8.75 -1.55 5.61
CA HIS A 156 -7.48 -1.22 6.25
C HIS A 156 -7.53 0.20 6.84
N SER A 157 -7.89 1.16 6.00
CA SER A 157 -8.25 2.52 6.39
C SER A 157 -9.44 2.99 5.56
N SER A 158 -10.20 3.97 6.07
CA SER A 158 -11.42 4.47 5.41
C SER A 158 -11.15 5.27 4.13
N ASP A 159 -9.94 5.74 3.94
CA ASP A 159 -9.47 6.57 2.84
C ASP A 159 -8.61 5.80 1.83
N HIS A 160 -8.63 4.46 1.88
CA HIS A 160 -7.77 3.63 1.06
C HIS A 160 -8.27 3.53 -0.39
N TYR A 161 -7.35 3.72 -1.33
CA TYR A 161 -7.51 3.39 -2.74
C TYR A 161 -6.51 2.31 -3.18
N ALA A 162 -6.98 1.33 -3.92
CA ALA A 162 -6.17 0.59 -4.88
C ALA A 162 -6.19 1.33 -6.23
N TYR A 163 -5.23 1.05 -7.10
CA TYR A 163 -5.16 1.67 -8.43
C TYR A 163 -5.10 0.60 -9.51
N TYR A 164 -5.98 0.74 -10.52
CA TYR A 164 -6.12 -0.23 -11.59
C TYR A 164 -5.71 0.35 -12.95
N ASP A 165 -4.87 -0.38 -13.66
CA ASP A 165 -4.51 -0.14 -15.05
C ASP A 165 -5.12 -1.24 -15.94
N SER A 166 -6.16 -0.87 -16.69
CA SER A 166 -6.92 -1.81 -17.53
C SER A 166 -6.14 -2.32 -18.74
N GLU A 167 -5.14 -1.55 -19.22
CA GLU A 167 -4.32 -1.98 -20.37
C GLU A 167 -3.42 -3.16 -19.99
N ARG A 168 -2.96 -3.20 -18.75
CA ARG A 168 -2.07 -4.24 -18.21
C ARG A 168 -2.79 -5.26 -17.35
N GLU A 169 -4.12 -5.10 -17.16
CA GLU A 169 -4.89 -5.88 -16.18
C GLU A 169 -4.14 -5.93 -14.83
N LEU A 170 -3.61 -4.76 -14.43
CA LEU A 170 -2.74 -4.58 -13.27
C LEU A 170 -3.47 -3.84 -12.15
N VAL A 171 -3.39 -4.38 -10.94
CA VAL A 171 -3.83 -3.69 -9.72
C VAL A 171 -2.63 -3.44 -8.79
N TYR A 172 -2.44 -2.17 -8.39
CA TYR A 172 -1.63 -1.81 -7.24
C TYR A 172 -2.52 -1.81 -6.00
N LEU A 173 -2.30 -2.76 -5.10
CA LEU A 173 -3.24 -3.04 -4.00
C LEU A 173 -3.13 -2.08 -2.82
N GLY A 174 -1.98 -1.39 -2.64
CA GLY A 174 -1.70 -0.79 -1.34
C GLY A 174 -1.76 -1.85 -0.24
N ASP A 175 -2.48 -1.55 0.83
CA ASP A 175 -2.73 -2.45 1.97
C ASP A 175 -4.08 -3.18 1.91
N ALA A 176 -4.93 -2.87 0.91
CA ALA A 176 -6.23 -3.52 0.77
C ALA A 176 -6.12 -5.01 0.43
N GLY A 177 -5.03 -5.43 -0.21
CA GLY A 177 -4.79 -6.85 -0.53
C GLY A 177 -3.96 -7.59 0.52
N GLY A 178 -3.61 -6.94 1.63
CA GLY A 178 -2.81 -7.53 2.70
C GLY A 178 -1.31 -7.30 2.57
N LEU A 179 -0.58 -7.97 3.44
CA LEU A 179 0.89 -7.98 3.47
C LEU A 179 1.38 -9.29 2.83
N LEU A 180 2.23 -9.17 1.82
CA LEU A 180 2.82 -10.32 1.14
C LEU A 180 4.21 -10.62 1.68
N SER A 181 4.44 -11.84 2.16
CA SER A 181 5.78 -12.38 2.26
C SER A 181 6.16 -13.01 0.92
N CYS A 182 6.82 -12.24 0.09
CA CYS A 182 7.11 -12.66 -1.28
C CYS A 182 7.97 -13.93 -1.35
N SER A 183 8.90 -14.13 -0.41
CA SER A 183 9.78 -15.31 -0.37
C SER A 183 9.06 -16.61 -0.06
N THR A 184 7.95 -16.55 0.67
CA THR A 184 7.14 -17.73 1.05
C THR A 184 5.83 -17.82 0.27
N GLY A 185 5.43 -16.74 -0.42
CA GLY A 185 4.13 -16.63 -1.08
C GLY A 185 2.96 -16.49 -0.09
N THR A 186 3.24 -16.20 1.19
CA THR A 186 2.20 -16.07 2.21
C THR A 186 1.64 -14.65 2.22
N VAL A 187 0.32 -14.52 2.17
CA VAL A 187 -0.40 -13.25 2.32
C VAL A 187 -1.23 -13.26 3.60
N ILE A 188 -1.23 -12.12 4.33
CA ILE A 188 -2.04 -11.92 5.53
C ILE A 188 -2.74 -10.56 5.47
N PRO A 189 -3.94 -10.43 6.07
CA PRO A 189 -4.65 -9.14 6.12
C PRO A 189 -3.85 -8.05 6.84
N ALA A 190 -3.84 -6.83 6.30
CA ALA A 190 -3.21 -5.65 6.92
C ALA A 190 -4.14 -5.03 7.98
N SER A 191 -4.37 -5.75 9.08
CA SER A 191 -5.34 -5.43 10.13
C SER A 191 -4.80 -4.46 11.19
N PHE A 192 -4.15 -3.36 10.77
CA PHE A 192 -3.59 -2.38 11.71
C PHE A 192 -4.67 -1.56 12.44
N PRO A 193 -4.47 -1.17 13.71
CA PRO A 193 -5.34 -0.21 14.39
C PRO A 193 -5.15 1.18 13.76
N SER A 194 -6.08 2.11 13.84
CA SER A 194 -7.34 2.14 14.60
C SER A 194 -8.56 2.03 13.70
N SER A 195 -8.40 2.03 12.40
CA SER A 195 -9.51 2.12 11.42
C SER A 195 -9.94 0.78 10.85
N PHE A 196 -9.21 -0.30 11.09
CA PHE A 196 -9.52 -1.61 10.53
C PHE A 196 -10.97 -2.04 10.75
N ASN A 197 -11.60 -2.53 9.68
CA ASN A 197 -12.98 -3.00 9.65
C ASN A 197 -13.08 -4.26 8.79
N PHE A 198 -13.54 -5.37 9.39
CA PHE A 198 -13.64 -6.67 8.72
C PHE A 198 -14.57 -6.65 7.50
N ASP A 199 -15.76 -6.05 7.64
CA ASP A 199 -16.78 -6.09 6.59
C ASP A 199 -16.39 -5.21 5.39
N GLU A 200 -15.77 -4.05 5.66
CA GLU A 200 -15.26 -3.18 4.60
C GLU A 200 -14.09 -3.84 3.88
N TYR A 201 -13.17 -4.46 4.64
CA TYR A 201 -12.01 -5.13 4.06
C TYR A 201 -12.43 -6.30 3.18
N ALA A 202 -13.36 -7.15 3.64
CA ALA A 202 -13.90 -8.25 2.85
C ALA A 202 -14.55 -7.77 1.55
N ARG A 203 -15.42 -6.73 1.64
CA ARG A 203 -16.04 -6.14 0.43
C ARG A 203 -15.00 -5.55 -0.54
N SER A 204 -13.91 -5.01 -0.01
CA SER A 204 -12.82 -4.48 -0.83
C SER A 204 -12.07 -5.58 -1.56
N LEU A 205 -11.81 -6.73 -0.91
CA LEU A 205 -11.23 -7.90 -1.56
C LEU A 205 -12.15 -8.45 -2.67
N ASP A 206 -13.45 -8.60 -2.39
CA ASP A 206 -14.45 -9.03 -3.38
C ASP A 206 -14.50 -8.07 -4.59
N LYS A 207 -14.45 -6.75 -4.33
CA LYS A 207 -14.41 -5.75 -5.39
C LYS A 207 -13.16 -5.88 -6.26
N LEU A 208 -11.98 -6.08 -5.64
CA LEU A 208 -10.71 -6.25 -6.35
C LEU A 208 -10.69 -7.53 -7.19
N LEU A 209 -11.29 -8.62 -6.72
CA LEU A 209 -11.46 -9.84 -7.49
C LEU A 209 -12.28 -9.62 -8.76
N GLY A 210 -13.28 -8.73 -8.73
CA GLY A 210 -14.10 -8.39 -9.88
C GLY A 210 -13.35 -7.74 -11.05
N TYR A 211 -12.12 -7.25 -10.83
CA TYR A 211 -11.24 -6.74 -11.89
C TYR A 211 -10.45 -7.85 -12.61
N GLU A 212 -10.46 -9.08 -12.10
CA GLU A 212 -9.74 -10.25 -12.66
C GLU A 212 -8.27 -9.96 -13.00
N PRO A 213 -7.47 -9.35 -12.08
CA PRO A 213 -6.14 -8.87 -12.38
C PRO A 213 -5.19 -10.01 -12.73
N LYS A 214 -4.33 -9.79 -13.75
CA LYS A 214 -3.24 -10.71 -14.12
C LYS A 214 -1.89 -10.27 -13.57
N VAL A 215 -1.79 -9.00 -13.16
CA VAL A 215 -0.63 -8.43 -12.49
C VAL A 215 -1.10 -7.75 -11.21
N ILE A 216 -0.53 -8.14 -10.10
CA ILE A 216 -0.85 -7.59 -8.78
C ILE A 216 0.45 -7.09 -8.14
N VAL A 217 0.44 -5.84 -7.69
CA VAL A 217 1.57 -5.20 -7.00
C VAL A 217 1.15 -4.87 -5.58
N PHE A 218 1.91 -5.37 -4.61
CA PHE A 218 1.73 -5.10 -3.18
C PHE A 218 2.63 -3.95 -2.75
N ALA A 219 2.13 -3.01 -1.97
CA ALA A 219 2.92 -1.90 -1.43
C ALA A 219 4.07 -2.38 -0.53
N HIS A 220 3.82 -3.41 0.31
CA HIS A 220 4.83 -4.09 1.12
C HIS A 220 5.46 -5.23 0.32
N PHE A 221 6.11 -4.87 -0.69
CA PHE A 221 6.87 -5.39 -1.79
C PHE A 221 6.59 -6.82 -2.23
N GLY A 222 6.15 -6.91 -3.45
CA GLY A 222 6.02 -8.14 -4.22
C GLY A 222 5.07 -7.94 -5.40
N THR A 223 5.40 -8.58 -6.50
CA THR A 223 4.54 -8.62 -7.68
C THR A 223 4.11 -10.07 -7.91
N VAL A 224 2.82 -10.27 -8.14
CA VAL A 224 2.24 -11.58 -8.49
C VAL A 224 1.74 -11.49 -9.91
N MET A 225 2.17 -12.40 -10.78
CA MET A 225 1.87 -12.39 -12.21
C MET A 225 1.34 -13.74 -12.69
N GLY A 226 0.45 -13.70 -13.66
CA GLY A 226 -0.11 -14.88 -14.32
C GLY A 226 -1.63 -14.83 -14.43
N SER A 227 -2.22 -15.70 -15.23
CA SER A 227 -3.68 -15.78 -15.41
C SER A 227 -4.44 -16.13 -14.13
N ASP A 228 -3.74 -16.66 -13.14
CA ASP A 228 -4.25 -17.05 -11.82
C ASP A 228 -3.77 -16.12 -10.69
N ALA A 229 -3.25 -14.92 -11.03
CA ALA A 229 -2.72 -13.97 -10.03
C ALA A 229 -3.79 -13.54 -9.00
N ALA A 230 -5.05 -13.41 -9.41
CA ALA A 230 -6.16 -13.05 -8.54
C ALA A 230 -6.35 -14.00 -7.33
N ARG A 231 -5.87 -15.25 -7.42
CA ARG A 231 -5.92 -16.21 -6.29
C ARG A 231 -5.24 -15.71 -5.03
N ILE A 232 -4.24 -14.82 -5.12
CA ILE A 232 -3.59 -14.26 -3.93
C ILE A 232 -4.57 -13.39 -3.12
N ILE A 233 -5.55 -12.76 -3.79
CA ILE A 233 -6.60 -11.97 -3.14
C ILE A 233 -7.59 -12.93 -2.46
N GLU A 234 -7.94 -14.06 -3.10
CA GLU A 234 -8.77 -15.11 -2.49
C GLU A 234 -8.11 -15.69 -1.23
N GLU A 235 -6.80 -15.98 -1.28
CA GLU A 235 -6.02 -16.46 -0.13
C GLU A 235 -6.02 -15.43 1.02
N CYS A 236 -5.93 -14.13 0.71
CA CYS A 236 -6.07 -13.07 1.72
C CYS A 236 -7.48 -13.04 2.33
N ALA A 237 -8.52 -13.24 1.53
CA ALA A 237 -9.91 -13.27 2.00
C ALA A 237 -10.18 -14.49 2.90
N GLU A 238 -9.65 -15.66 2.54
CA GLU A 238 -9.73 -16.87 3.39
C GLU A 238 -9.03 -16.65 4.74
N THR A 239 -7.83 -16.07 4.73
CA THR A 239 -7.07 -15.73 5.94
C THR A 239 -7.83 -14.69 6.79
N LEU A 240 -8.46 -13.69 6.15
CA LEU A 240 -9.29 -12.69 6.83
C LEU A 240 -10.44 -13.33 7.61
N GLU A 241 -11.16 -14.26 6.99
CA GLU A 241 -12.29 -14.96 7.63
C GLU A 241 -11.83 -15.90 8.75
N GLU A 242 -10.67 -16.51 8.62
CA GLU A 242 -10.05 -17.28 9.69
C GLU A 242 -9.69 -16.37 10.88
N TRP A 243 -8.98 -15.27 10.62
CA TRP A 243 -8.57 -14.32 11.66
C TRP A 243 -9.77 -13.67 12.34
N ARG A 244 -10.83 -13.37 11.59
CA ARG A 244 -12.10 -12.90 12.13
C ARG A 244 -12.68 -13.88 13.13
N ARG A 245 -12.79 -15.16 12.78
CA ARG A 245 -13.29 -16.22 13.67
C ARG A 245 -12.44 -16.36 14.94
N LEU A 246 -11.12 -16.31 14.80
CA LEU A 246 -10.19 -16.36 15.93
C LEU A 246 -10.34 -15.14 16.85
N ALA A 247 -10.44 -13.93 16.28
CA ALA A 247 -10.58 -12.68 17.04
C ALA A 247 -11.87 -12.62 17.87
N TYR A 248 -12.97 -13.24 17.40
CA TYR A 248 -14.20 -13.36 18.20
C TYR A 248 -14.14 -14.48 19.25
N LYS A 249 -13.22 -15.42 19.16
CA LYS A 249 -13.14 -16.61 20.02
C LYS A 249 -12.05 -16.50 21.10
N LEU A 250 -10.95 -15.83 20.81
CA LEU A 250 -9.76 -15.76 21.65
C LEU A 250 -9.61 -14.36 22.27
N ASP A 251 -9.03 -14.28 23.45
CA ASP A 251 -8.52 -13.03 23.97
C ASP A 251 -7.26 -12.56 23.22
N ALA A 252 -6.83 -11.31 23.45
CA ALA A 252 -5.72 -10.72 22.71
C ALA A 252 -4.39 -11.50 22.86
N PRO A 253 -3.98 -11.96 24.07
CA PRO A 253 -2.78 -12.78 24.20
C PRO A 253 -2.84 -14.11 23.43
N ALA A 254 -3.91 -14.88 23.60
CA ALA A 254 -4.06 -16.15 22.90
C ALA A 254 -4.14 -16.00 21.39
N LEU A 255 -4.79 -14.91 20.90
CA LEU A 255 -4.80 -14.58 19.48
C LEU A 255 -3.39 -14.24 18.98
N ALA A 256 -2.63 -13.43 19.72
CA ALA A 256 -1.26 -13.07 19.35
C ALA A 256 -0.35 -14.31 19.27
N ASP A 257 -0.41 -15.20 20.28
CA ASP A 257 0.36 -16.43 20.29
C ASP A 257 0.01 -17.31 19.09
N LYS A 258 -1.28 -17.47 18.79
CA LYS A 258 -1.76 -18.28 17.67
C LYS A 258 -1.27 -17.75 16.31
N LEU A 259 -1.41 -16.43 16.05
CA LEU A 259 -0.99 -15.85 14.79
C LEU A 259 0.53 -15.83 14.64
N LYS A 260 1.28 -15.57 15.71
CA LYS A 260 2.74 -15.64 15.71
C LYS A 260 3.26 -17.05 15.46
N GLU A 261 2.67 -18.06 16.11
CA GLU A 261 3.02 -19.48 15.89
C GLU A 261 2.90 -19.85 14.40
N GLU A 262 1.85 -19.38 13.73
CA GLU A 262 1.54 -19.79 12.37
C GLU A 262 2.27 -18.97 11.30
N TYR A 263 2.41 -17.64 11.51
CA TYR A 263 2.82 -16.72 10.44
C TYR A 263 4.16 -16.01 10.70
N LEU A 264 4.65 -15.88 11.96
CA LEU A 264 5.80 -15.04 12.27
C LEU A 264 7.05 -15.41 11.47
N GLU A 265 7.35 -16.70 11.37
CA GLU A 265 8.54 -17.19 10.68
C GLU A 265 8.39 -17.18 9.14
N LYS A 266 7.20 -16.94 8.62
CA LYS A 266 6.96 -16.76 7.19
C LYS A 266 7.33 -15.35 6.70
N PHE A 267 7.39 -14.36 7.60
CA PHE A 267 7.72 -12.96 7.30
C PHE A 267 9.16 -12.65 7.70
N THR A 268 10.12 -13.03 6.87
CA THR A 268 11.56 -13.03 7.21
C THR A 268 12.28 -11.70 6.93
N LEU A 269 11.61 -10.74 6.28
CA LEU A 269 12.23 -9.49 5.83
C LEU A 269 12.78 -8.64 7.00
N PHE A 270 12.05 -8.59 8.10
CA PHE A 270 12.42 -7.82 9.29
C PHE A 270 13.06 -8.72 10.36
N ASN A 271 13.83 -8.11 11.25
CA ASN A 271 14.34 -8.82 12.44
C ASN A 271 13.19 -9.24 13.38
N ALA A 272 13.45 -10.16 14.29
CA ALA A 272 12.43 -10.74 15.16
C ALA A 272 11.67 -9.71 16.00
N ASN A 273 12.33 -8.64 16.48
CA ASN A 273 11.68 -7.61 17.29
C ASN A 273 10.65 -6.83 16.49
N VAL A 274 11.01 -6.41 15.26
CA VAL A 274 10.09 -5.68 14.37
C VAL A 274 8.93 -6.57 13.93
N ARG A 275 9.20 -7.85 13.60
CA ARG A 275 8.14 -8.82 13.27
C ARG A 275 7.14 -8.97 14.41
N ASN A 276 7.63 -9.15 15.65
CA ASN A 276 6.76 -9.23 16.82
C ASN A 276 5.90 -7.98 16.99
N LEU A 277 6.48 -6.79 16.84
CA LEU A 277 5.73 -5.53 16.91
C LEU A 277 4.64 -5.44 15.85
N ILE A 278 4.94 -5.83 14.60
CA ILE A 278 3.96 -5.87 13.51
C ILE A 278 2.79 -6.78 13.89
N PHE A 279 3.07 -8.02 14.34
CA PHE A 279 2.02 -8.96 14.72
C PHE A 279 1.20 -8.48 15.92
N ASP A 280 1.82 -7.84 16.92
CA ASP A 280 1.08 -7.25 18.04
C ASP A 280 0.14 -6.12 17.57
N MET A 281 0.55 -5.30 16.59
CA MET A 281 -0.32 -4.29 16.00
C MET A 281 -1.44 -4.91 15.15
N LEU A 282 -1.17 -5.94 14.35
CA LEU A 282 -2.21 -6.65 13.60
C LEU A 282 -3.28 -7.21 14.53
N VAL A 283 -2.87 -7.86 15.62
CA VAL A 283 -3.79 -8.37 16.65
C VAL A 283 -4.60 -7.25 17.30
N ALA A 284 -3.96 -6.11 17.63
CA ALA A 284 -4.66 -4.97 18.21
C ALA A 284 -5.75 -4.42 17.26
N GLY A 285 -5.49 -4.39 15.96
CA GLY A 285 -6.48 -4.00 14.96
C GLY A 285 -7.66 -4.97 14.88
N LEU A 286 -7.39 -6.28 14.87
CA LEU A 286 -8.44 -7.32 14.89
C LEU A 286 -9.32 -7.20 16.14
N VAL A 287 -8.71 -7.13 17.33
CA VAL A 287 -9.44 -7.01 18.62
C VAL A 287 -10.26 -5.70 18.68
N ASN A 288 -9.74 -4.60 18.15
CA ASN A 288 -10.51 -3.36 18.09
C ASN A 288 -11.69 -3.45 17.13
N ALA A 289 -11.55 -4.18 16.03
CA ALA A 289 -12.63 -4.37 15.07
C ALA A 289 -13.78 -5.24 15.61
N THR A 290 -13.52 -6.17 16.56
CA THR A 290 -14.60 -6.95 17.21
C THR A 290 -15.47 -6.14 18.17
N LYS A 291 -15.07 -4.91 18.53
CA LYS A 291 -15.79 -4.02 19.46
C LYS A 291 -16.67 -3.00 18.73
N LYS A 292 -16.59 -2.94 17.42
CA LYS A 292 -17.38 -2.05 16.55
C LYS A 292 -18.65 -2.75 16.07
#